data_8c604c85385da05f42bf889b423dda3e
#
_entry.id   8c604c85385da05f42bf889b423dda3e
#
_cell.length_a   1.000
_cell.length_b   1.000
_cell.length_c   1.000
_cell.angle_alpha   90.00
_cell.angle_beta   90.00
_cell.angle_gamma   90.00
#
_symmetry.space_group_name_H-M   'P 1'
#
loop_
_entity.id
_entity.type
_entity.pdbx_description
1 polymer ?
#
loop_
_entity_poly.entity_id
_entity_poly.type
_entity_poly.pdbx_seq_one_letter_code
_entity_poly.pdbx_strand_id
1 'polypeptide(L)'
;MNVRKSLWHTVGMGFFTLGLEREVHRRAGRVDDTLPRVSTKGHFDVRWGETNGQPRATGIPPIALVERMGRVELQPGHTYTDYDVLGDFPEPEDVDELTVFVHGWLADPDSSLGRISMMRGALHKGGDYEHDVVGFTWDSDGQGLGWRHGNEIAAKNGGKLAQFTYDYGERHDVPIRYVTNSAGARPALEALRVLQRSGERDAVESVSMLGAAVDSRSVARGGRYYKGVRDSAKAVHNYWIRHDGTLNEYYRAAELEDALGGTGAKGETPDGYEDHNVNSVPDHFSYFRKGHGCIERVVEDFERTSEERR
;
A
#
# COMPACT_ATOMS: atom_id res chain seq x y z
N MET A 1 1.36 -31.19 -1.06
CA MET A 1 1.28 -29.86 -0.40
C MET A 1 0.15 -29.92 0.61
N ASN A 2 0.42 -29.71 1.88
CA ASN A 2 -0.41 -30.17 3.00
C ASN A 2 -1.56 -29.19 3.26
N VAL A 3 -2.79 -29.53 2.87
CA VAL A 3 -4.03 -28.75 3.03
C VAL A 3 -4.25 -28.28 4.50
N ARG A 4 -3.77 -29.05 5.47
CA ARG A 4 -3.82 -28.68 6.89
C ARG A 4 -2.98 -27.42 7.21
N LYS A 5 -1.81 -27.21 6.58
CA LYS A 5 -0.99 -26.02 6.79
C LYS A 5 -1.67 -24.75 6.27
N SER A 6 -2.37 -24.83 5.13
CA SER A 6 -3.10 -23.70 4.55
C SER A 6 -4.24 -23.22 5.46
N LEU A 7 -5.01 -24.15 6.07
CA LEU A 7 -6.13 -23.81 6.94
C LEU A 7 -5.66 -23.10 8.24
N TRP A 8 -4.57 -23.55 8.84
CA TRP A 8 -4.00 -22.93 10.04
C TRP A 8 -3.41 -21.54 9.75
N HIS A 9 -2.85 -21.31 8.56
CA HIS A 9 -2.35 -20.01 8.15
C HIS A 9 -3.48 -19.00 7.98
N THR A 10 -4.59 -19.38 7.36
CA THR A 10 -5.75 -18.51 7.16
C THR A 10 -6.45 -18.16 8.48
N VAL A 11 -6.59 -19.13 9.36
CA VAL A 11 -7.14 -18.92 10.72
C VAL A 11 -6.19 -18.05 11.55
N GLY A 12 -4.88 -18.31 11.47
CA GLY A 12 -3.85 -17.50 12.14
C GLY A 12 -3.85 -16.05 11.68
N MET A 13 -4.01 -15.79 10.38
CA MET A 13 -4.16 -14.44 9.83
C MET A 13 -5.40 -13.74 10.38
N GLY A 14 -6.55 -14.41 10.44
CA GLY A 14 -7.77 -13.83 10.99
C GLY A 14 -7.63 -13.38 12.45
N PHE A 15 -6.99 -14.18 13.30
CA PHE A 15 -6.76 -13.80 14.71
C PHE A 15 -5.74 -12.68 14.86
N PHE A 16 -4.73 -12.65 14.00
CA PHE A 16 -3.68 -11.64 14.05
C PHE A 16 -4.19 -10.27 13.57
N THR A 17 -4.99 -10.24 12.52
CA THR A 17 -5.63 -9.03 11.99
C THR A 17 -6.65 -8.45 12.95
N LEU A 18 -7.48 -9.29 13.58
CA LEU A 18 -8.40 -8.85 14.64
C LEU A 18 -7.66 -8.22 15.84
N GLY A 19 -6.47 -8.70 16.16
CA GLY A 19 -5.61 -8.11 17.18
C GLY A 19 -5.08 -6.73 16.79
N LEU A 20 -4.66 -6.57 15.54
CA LEU A 20 -4.19 -5.30 14.99
C LEU A 20 -5.31 -4.27 14.86
N GLU A 21 -6.46 -4.67 14.33
CA GLU A 21 -7.65 -3.81 14.22
C GLU A 21 -8.07 -3.29 15.59
N ARG A 22 -8.14 -4.16 16.61
CA ARG A 22 -8.44 -3.75 17.99
C ARG A 22 -7.41 -2.77 18.54
N GLU A 23 -6.14 -2.95 18.23
CA GLU A 23 -5.08 -2.04 18.67
C GLU A 23 -5.18 -0.67 17.96
N VAL A 24 -5.46 -0.65 16.65
CA VAL A 24 -5.69 0.58 15.89
C VAL A 24 -6.94 1.30 16.40
N HIS A 25 -8.07 0.62 16.55
CA HIS A 25 -9.30 1.20 17.11
C HIS A 25 -9.12 1.72 18.54
N ARG A 26 -8.38 1.00 19.39
CA ARG A 26 -8.09 1.44 20.75
C ARG A 26 -7.24 2.71 20.79
N ARG A 27 -6.34 2.91 19.82
CA ARG A 27 -5.42 4.07 19.77
C ARG A 27 -5.98 5.25 19.00
N ALA A 28 -6.78 5.02 17.97
CA ALA A 28 -7.30 6.07 17.10
C ALA A 28 -8.36 6.94 17.78
N GLY A 29 -8.98 6.47 18.87
CA GLY A 29 -10.10 7.20 19.47
C GLY A 29 -11.29 7.25 18.51
N ARG A 30 -12.09 8.32 18.62
CA ARG A 30 -13.16 8.59 17.66
C ARG A 30 -12.54 8.91 16.32
N VAL A 31 -12.90 8.15 15.28
CA VAL A 31 -12.39 8.37 13.92
C VAL A 31 -12.86 9.74 13.44
N ASP A 32 -11.91 10.56 13.01
CA ASP A 32 -12.16 11.90 12.56
C ASP A 32 -12.43 11.90 11.05
N ASP A 33 -13.68 12.14 10.66
CA ASP A 33 -14.09 12.18 9.25
C ASP A 33 -13.47 13.37 8.50
N THR A 34 -12.91 14.35 9.22
CA THR A 34 -12.20 15.50 8.62
C THR A 34 -10.79 15.17 8.12
N LEU A 35 -10.28 13.96 8.40
CA LEU A 35 -8.96 13.54 7.90
C LEU A 35 -8.92 13.62 6.37
N PRO A 36 -7.99 14.40 5.81
CA PRO A 36 -7.87 14.58 4.36
C PRO A 36 -7.42 13.27 3.69
N ARG A 37 -8.15 12.88 2.68
CA ARG A 37 -7.87 11.64 1.95
C ARG A 37 -8.41 11.62 0.53
N VAL A 38 -7.70 10.94 -0.33
CA VAL A 38 -8.21 10.38 -1.59
C VAL A 38 -8.84 9.03 -1.28
N SER A 39 -10.05 8.78 -1.75
CA SER A 39 -10.75 7.53 -1.51
C SER A 39 -11.17 6.86 -2.81
N THR A 40 -11.00 5.57 -2.85
CA THR A 40 -11.50 4.69 -3.91
C THR A 40 -12.30 3.53 -3.31
N LYS A 41 -12.73 3.68 -2.05
CA LYS A 41 -13.56 2.68 -1.37
C LYS A 41 -14.93 2.58 -2.01
N GLY A 42 -15.37 1.35 -2.26
CA GLY A 42 -16.61 1.07 -2.97
C GLY A 42 -16.49 1.08 -4.49
N HIS A 43 -15.32 1.42 -5.06
CA HIS A 43 -15.13 1.43 -6.51
C HIS A 43 -14.92 0.04 -7.10
N PHE A 44 -14.49 -0.93 -6.29
CA PHE A 44 -14.32 -2.32 -6.73
C PHE A 44 -15.09 -3.27 -5.81
N ASP A 45 -15.61 -4.35 -6.40
CA ASP A 45 -16.26 -5.43 -5.67
C ASP A 45 -15.79 -6.78 -6.19
N VAL A 46 -15.99 -7.82 -5.40
CA VAL A 46 -15.71 -9.20 -5.78
C VAL A 46 -17.01 -9.91 -6.14
N ARG A 47 -17.28 -10.05 -7.43
CA ARG A 47 -18.40 -10.88 -7.88
C ARG A 47 -18.04 -12.35 -7.80
N TRP A 48 -18.79 -13.06 -6.99
CA TRP A 48 -18.76 -14.51 -6.90
C TRP A 48 -19.61 -15.08 -8.04
N GLY A 49 -19.05 -15.95 -8.89
CA GLY A 49 -19.79 -16.57 -9.99
C GLY A 49 -21.06 -17.24 -9.49
N GLU A 50 -22.20 -16.93 -10.12
CA GLU A 50 -23.41 -17.69 -9.94
C GLU A 50 -23.15 -19.13 -10.36
N THR A 51 -23.22 -20.05 -9.42
CA THR A 51 -23.24 -21.48 -9.72
C THR A 51 -24.61 -21.73 -10.38
N ASN A 52 -24.64 -21.78 -11.71
CA ASN A 52 -25.83 -22.11 -12.47
C ASN A 52 -26.47 -23.39 -11.91
N GLY A 53 -27.44 -23.26 -10.99
CA GLY A 53 -28.40 -24.28 -10.59
C GLY A 53 -27.90 -25.70 -10.23
N GLN A 54 -26.62 -25.90 -10.12
CA GLN A 54 -26.05 -27.20 -9.73
C GLN A 54 -26.21 -27.40 -8.21
N PRO A 55 -26.63 -28.58 -7.76
CA PRO A 55 -26.79 -28.88 -6.34
C PRO A 55 -25.46 -28.71 -5.63
N ARG A 56 -25.48 -27.95 -4.53
CA ARG A 56 -24.34 -27.76 -3.62
C ARG A 56 -23.77 -29.13 -3.24
N ALA A 57 -22.54 -29.40 -3.64
CA ALA A 57 -21.78 -30.43 -2.99
C ALA A 57 -21.72 -30.11 -1.49
N THR A 58 -22.07 -31.07 -0.64
CA THR A 58 -22.17 -30.95 0.82
C THR A 58 -20.81 -30.85 1.52
N GLY A 59 -19.89 -30.08 0.96
CA GLY A 59 -18.58 -29.79 1.51
C GLY A 59 -18.22 -28.34 1.30
N ILE A 60 -17.68 -27.68 2.33
CA ILE A 60 -17.11 -26.33 2.21
C ILE A 60 -15.94 -26.44 1.22
N PRO A 61 -15.98 -25.74 0.07
CA PRO A 61 -14.88 -25.81 -0.88
C PRO A 61 -13.60 -25.32 -0.22
N PRO A 62 -12.42 -25.87 -0.58
CA PRO A 62 -11.15 -25.33 -0.11
C PRO A 62 -11.06 -23.83 -0.43
N ILE A 63 -10.61 -23.01 0.51
CA ILE A 63 -10.50 -21.56 0.37
C ILE A 63 -9.84 -21.16 -0.95
N ALA A 64 -8.79 -21.88 -1.37
CA ALA A 64 -8.13 -21.67 -2.67
C ALA A 64 -9.06 -21.87 -3.88
N LEU A 65 -10.13 -22.64 -3.77
CA LEU A 65 -11.11 -22.82 -4.84
C LEU A 65 -12.13 -21.67 -4.83
N VAL A 66 -12.52 -21.23 -3.66
CA VAL A 66 -13.41 -20.07 -3.48
C VAL A 66 -12.73 -18.81 -4.01
N GLU A 67 -11.46 -18.58 -3.68
CA GLU A 67 -10.68 -17.44 -4.22
C GLU A 67 -10.56 -17.44 -5.75
N ARG A 68 -10.58 -18.62 -6.40
CA ARG A 68 -10.55 -18.71 -7.87
C ARG A 68 -11.89 -18.40 -8.54
N MET A 69 -12.99 -18.43 -7.82
CA MET A 69 -14.34 -18.23 -8.36
C MET A 69 -14.77 -16.76 -8.36
N GLY A 70 -14.16 -15.91 -7.56
CA GLY A 70 -14.44 -14.47 -7.52
C GLY A 70 -13.66 -13.72 -8.59
N ARG A 71 -14.30 -12.68 -9.15
CA ARG A 71 -13.67 -11.70 -10.05
C ARG A 71 -13.80 -10.32 -9.45
N VAL A 72 -12.71 -9.57 -9.47
CA VAL A 72 -12.73 -8.15 -9.11
C VAL A 72 -13.33 -7.37 -10.26
N GLU A 73 -14.45 -6.73 -10.02
CA GLU A 73 -15.16 -5.90 -11.00
C GLU A 73 -15.21 -4.45 -10.53
N LEU A 74 -15.15 -3.55 -11.50
CA LEU A 74 -15.38 -2.12 -11.26
C LEU A 74 -16.89 -1.92 -11.05
N GLN A 75 -17.25 -1.18 -10.01
CA GLN A 75 -18.66 -0.90 -9.72
C GLN A 75 -19.26 0.06 -10.77
N PRO A 76 -20.58 -0.07 -11.07
CA PRO A 76 -21.26 0.83 -11.97
C PRO A 76 -21.11 2.30 -11.54
N GLY A 77 -20.82 3.17 -12.48
CA GLY A 77 -20.61 4.60 -12.25
C GLY A 77 -19.16 5.00 -12.00
N HIS A 78 -18.27 4.02 -11.82
CA HIS A 78 -16.84 4.27 -11.63
C HIS A 78 -16.02 3.95 -12.89
N THR A 79 -14.82 4.51 -12.95
CA THR A 79 -13.81 4.29 -14.00
C THR A 79 -12.52 3.76 -13.37
N TYR A 80 -11.51 3.45 -14.16
CA TYR A 80 -10.19 3.04 -13.65
C TYR A 80 -9.30 4.21 -13.23
N THR A 81 -9.81 5.44 -13.31
CA THR A 81 -9.06 6.69 -13.05
C THR A 81 -9.78 7.66 -12.12
N ASP A 82 -11.08 7.49 -11.84
CA ASP A 82 -11.81 8.33 -10.89
C ASP A 82 -11.43 8.02 -9.45
N TYR A 83 -11.58 9.02 -8.60
CA TYR A 83 -11.36 8.95 -7.16
C TYR A 83 -12.21 10.04 -6.48
N ASP A 84 -12.45 9.87 -5.19
CA ASP A 84 -13.11 10.86 -4.35
C ASP A 84 -12.08 11.60 -3.50
N VAL A 85 -12.30 12.90 -3.27
CA VAL A 85 -11.53 13.70 -2.33
C VAL A 85 -12.40 13.99 -1.12
N LEU A 86 -11.94 13.62 0.07
CA LEU A 86 -12.73 13.63 1.30
C LEU A 86 -11.96 14.25 2.46
N GLY A 87 -12.70 14.79 3.43
CA GLY A 87 -12.15 15.48 4.61
C GLY A 87 -11.66 16.88 4.28
N ASP A 88 -10.93 17.47 5.20
CA ASP A 88 -10.34 18.81 5.05
C ASP A 88 -9.09 18.73 4.13
N PHE A 89 -9.34 18.48 2.84
CA PHE A 89 -8.28 18.28 1.86
C PHE A 89 -7.66 19.63 1.49
N PRO A 90 -6.32 19.77 1.51
CA PRO A 90 -5.68 21.04 1.20
C PRO A 90 -5.84 21.41 -0.28
N GLU A 91 -6.05 22.70 -0.56
CA GLU A 91 -6.04 23.20 -1.93
C GLU A 91 -4.60 23.23 -2.47
N PRO A 92 -4.39 22.95 -3.76
CA PRO A 92 -3.03 22.87 -4.32
C PRO A 92 -2.21 24.18 -4.15
N GLU A 93 -2.88 25.33 -4.17
CA GLU A 93 -2.26 26.66 -4.02
C GLU A 93 -1.69 26.92 -2.62
N ASP A 94 -2.13 26.15 -1.62
CA ASP A 94 -1.74 26.30 -0.22
C ASP A 94 -0.67 25.26 0.20
N VAL A 95 -0.19 24.42 -0.75
CA VAL A 95 0.67 23.26 -0.45
C VAL A 95 2.01 23.38 -1.16
N ASP A 96 3.09 23.38 -0.41
CA ASP A 96 4.46 23.34 -0.95
C ASP A 96 4.89 21.93 -1.37
N GLU A 97 4.40 20.90 -0.69
CA GLU A 97 4.66 19.48 -0.95
C GLU A 97 3.56 18.63 -0.30
N LEU A 98 3.12 17.57 -0.97
CA LEU A 98 2.10 16.66 -0.47
C LEU A 98 2.61 15.23 -0.32
N THR A 99 2.51 14.67 0.88
CA THR A 99 2.75 13.24 1.12
C THR A 99 1.43 12.46 1.13
N VAL A 100 1.34 11.46 0.27
CA VAL A 100 0.20 10.52 0.18
C VAL A 100 0.54 9.22 0.88
N PHE A 101 -0.13 8.92 1.98
CA PHE A 101 0.02 7.65 2.68
C PHE A 101 -0.94 6.59 2.15
N VAL A 102 -0.39 5.50 1.64
CA VAL A 102 -1.14 4.34 1.11
C VAL A 102 -1.13 3.21 2.12
N HIS A 103 -2.27 2.96 2.78
CA HIS A 103 -2.36 1.93 3.81
C HIS A 103 -2.30 0.50 3.25
N GLY A 104 -1.97 -0.46 4.13
CA GLY A 104 -1.88 -1.88 3.80
C GLY A 104 -3.23 -2.60 3.72
N TRP A 105 -3.16 -3.92 3.58
CA TRP A 105 -4.30 -4.83 3.50
C TRP A 105 -5.09 -4.91 4.83
N LEU A 106 -6.34 -5.41 4.76
CA LEU A 106 -7.26 -5.59 5.90
C LEU A 106 -7.53 -4.30 6.68
N ALA A 107 -7.85 -3.24 5.98
CA ALA A 107 -8.30 -2.00 6.57
C ALA A 107 -9.75 -1.72 6.16
N ASP A 108 -10.69 -1.92 7.09
CA ASP A 108 -12.03 -1.40 6.97
C ASP A 108 -12.04 0.15 6.96
N PRO A 109 -13.17 0.82 6.75
CA PRO A 109 -13.20 2.28 6.71
C PRO A 109 -12.58 2.94 7.94
N ASP A 110 -12.92 2.50 9.14
CA ASP A 110 -12.44 3.09 10.39
C ASP A 110 -10.96 2.81 10.64
N SER A 111 -10.50 1.58 10.40
CA SER A 111 -9.08 1.24 10.54
C SER A 111 -8.21 1.92 9.49
N SER A 112 -8.75 2.22 8.30
CA SER A 112 -8.05 3.03 7.29
C SER A 112 -7.75 4.42 7.81
N LEU A 113 -8.76 5.10 8.37
CA LEU A 113 -8.61 6.44 8.95
C LEU A 113 -7.66 6.43 10.16
N GLY A 114 -7.78 5.41 11.00
CA GLY A 114 -6.85 5.22 12.13
C GLY A 114 -5.39 5.09 11.68
N ARG A 115 -5.12 4.35 10.61
CA ARG A 115 -3.77 4.20 10.03
C ARG A 115 -3.25 5.51 9.44
N ILE A 116 -4.11 6.29 8.76
CA ILE A 116 -3.77 7.63 8.26
C ILE A 116 -3.38 8.55 9.42
N SER A 117 -4.22 8.61 10.46
CA SER A 117 -3.96 9.42 11.66
C SER A 117 -2.63 9.04 12.34
N MET A 118 -2.35 7.73 12.44
CA MET A 118 -1.09 7.24 13.01
C MET A 118 0.12 7.65 12.16
N MET A 119 0.04 7.54 10.83
CA MET A 119 1.13 7.92 9.94
C MET A 119 1.37 9.43 9.96
N ARG A 120 0.31 10.25 9.88
CA ARG A 120 0.41 11.71 10.04
C ARG A 120 1.11 12.07 11.36
N GLY A 121 0.65 11.45 12.45
CA GLY A 121 1.26 11.66 13.76
C GLY A 121 2.72 11.20 13.84
N ALA A 122 3.08 10.14 13.13
CA ALA A 122 4.45 9.64 13.09
C ALA A 122 5.36 10.60 12.30
N LEU A 123 4.95 11.05 11.12
CA LEU A 123 5.71 11.99 10.31
C LEU A 123 5.86 13.34 11.01
N HIS A 124 4.78 13.98 11.47
CA HIS A 124 4.84 15.30 12.09
C HIS A 124 5.51 15.32 13.46
N LYS A 125 5.21 14.32 14.33
CA LYS A 125 5.71 14.33 15.74
C LYS A 125 6.93 13.45 15.97
N GLY A 126 7.21 12.53 15.08
CA GLY A 126 8.34 11.61 15.17
C GLY A 126 9.48 12.01 14.24
N GLY A 127 9.17 12.51 13.06
CA GLY A 127 10.13 12.90 12.04
C GLY A 127 10.29 14.41 11.85
N ASP A 128 9.53 15.24 12.60
CA ASP A 128 9.52 16.71 12.45
C ASP A 128 9.21 17.19 11.01
N TYR A 129 8.41 16.38 10.27
CA TYR A 129 7.99 16.69 8.91
C TYR A 129 6.86 17.71 8.92
N GLU A 130 7.04 18.86 8.23
CA GLU A 130 6.14 20.02 8.31
C GLU A 130 5.10 20.10 7.19
N HIS A 131 5.27 19.31 6.10
CA HIS A 131 4.37 19.37 4.95
C HIS A 131 3.10 18.52 5.13
N ASP A 132 2.13 18.73 4.24
CA ASP A 132 0.84 18.07 4.30
C ASP A 132 0.92 16.57 4.04
N VAL A 133 0.14 15.82 4.84
CA VAL A 133 0.03 14.37 4.74
C VAL A 133 -1.44 14.00 4.58
N VAL A 134 -1.79 13.36 3.47
CA VAL A 134 -3.14 12.86 3.18
C VAL A 134 -3.13 11.34 3.07
N GLY A 135 -4.31 10.72 3.23
CA GLY A 135 -4.46 9.29 3.02
C GLY A 135 -4.86 8.93 1.60
N PHE A 136 -4.49 7.74 1.15
CA PHE A 136 -5.12 7.06 0.02
C PHE A 136 -5.81 5.81 0.55
N THR A 137 -7.16 5.79 0.54
CA THR A 137 -7.98 4.69 1.04
C THR A 137 -8.57 3.88 -0.11
N TRP A 138 -8.47 2.56 -0.01
CA TRP A 138 -8.90 1.62 -1.04
C TRP A 138 -9.56 0.39 -0.43
N ASP A 139 -10.29 -0.41 -1.22
CA ASP A 139 -10.97 -1.63 -0.77
C ASP A 139 -9.97 -2.73 -0.42
N SER A 140 -9.34 -2.59 0.72
CA SER A 140 -8.33 -3.52 1.25
C SER A 140 -8.88 -4.52 2.25
N ASP A 141 -10.12 -4.37 2.69
CA ASP A 141 -10.77 -5.16 3.73
C ASP A 141 -11.16 -6.57 3.26
N GLY A 142 -11.22 -6.80 1.92
CA GLY A 142 -11.30 -8.12 1.30
C GLY A 142 -12.35 -9.08 1.87
N GLN A 143 -13.25 -8.59 2.72
CA GLN A 143 -14.25 -9.38 3.48
C GLN A 143 -13.71 -10.73 4.00
N GLY A 144 -12.46 -10.77 4.46
CA GLY A 144 -11.84 -11.90 5.13
C GLY A 144 -11.41 -13.07 4.24
N LEU A 145 -11.57 -13.01 2.92
CA LEU A 145 -11.38 -14.17 2.05
C LEU A 145 -10.59 -13.87 0.77
N GLY A 146 -9.46 -13.19 0.82
CA GLY A 146 -8.81 -13.19 -0.45
C GLY A 146 -7.63 -12.25 -0.60
N TRP A 147 -6.49 -12.66 -0.14
CA TRP A 147 -5.22 -12.04 -0.52
C TRP A 147 -5.12 -11.79 -2.04
N ARG A 148 -5.56 -12.75 -2.87
CA ARG A 148 -5.56 -12.62 -4.33
C ARG A 148 -6.45 -11.47 -4.81
N HIS A 149 -7.68 -11.36 -4.29
CA HIS A 149 -8.61 -10.30 -4.66
C HIS A 149 -8.11 -8.93 -4.14
N GLY A 150 -7.62 -8.88 -2.91
CA GLY A 150 -6.99 -7.69 -2.36
C GLY A 150 -5.82 -7.21 -3.22
N ASN A 151 -4.96 -8.11 -3.68
CA ASN A 151 -3.87 -7.80 -4.59
C ASN A 151 -4.34 -7.30 -5.96
N GLU A 152 -5.41 -7.88 -6.50
CA GLU A 152 -6.00 -7.43 -7.77
C GLU A 152 -6.62 -6.04 -7.62
N ILE A 153 -7.36 -5.79 -6.54
CA ILE A 153 -7.92 -4.47 -6.22
C ILE A 153 -6.77 -3.45 -6.03
N ALA A 154 -5.75 -3.80 -5.25
CA ALA A 154 -4.58 -2.96 -5.05
C ALA A 154 -3.93 -2.55 -6.39
N ALA A 155 -3.75 -3.52 -7.30
CA ALA A 155 -3.18 -3.25 -8.62
C ALA A 155 -4.08 -2.34 -9.49
N LYS A 156 -5.41 -2.53 -9.43
CA LYS A 156 -6.38 -1.69 -10.17
C LYS A 156 -6.42 -0.25 -9.63
N ASN A 157 -6.15 -0.05 -8.35
CA ASN A 157 -6.05 1.27 -7.72
C ASN A 157 -4.83 2.08 -8.16
N GLY A 158 -3.83 1.45 -8.77
CA GLY A 158 -2.67 2.16 -9.33
C GLY A 158 -3.05 3.21 -10.38
N GLY A 159 -4.05 2.93 -11.23
CA GLY A 159 -4.56 3.90 -12.21
C GLY A 159 -5.19 5.14 -11.56
N LYS A 160 -5.93 4.92 -10.47
CA LYS A 160 -6.60 6.00 -9.72
C LYS A 160 -5.60 6.87 -8.96
N LEU A 161 -4.60 6.26 -8.33
CA LEU A 161 -3.53 6.99 -7.67
C LEU A 161 -2.65 7.74 -8.66
N ALA A 162 -2.36 7.17 -9.84
CA ALA A 162 -1.66 7.87 -10.91
C ALA A 162 -2.43 9.09 -11.42
N GLN A 163 -3.76 8.95 -11.60
CA GLN A 163 -4.61 10.06 -12.02
C GLN A 163 -4.64 11.17 -10.98
N PHE A 164 -4.78 10.83 -9.69
CA PHE A 164 -4.68 11.82 -8.62
C PHE A 164 -3.32 12.56 -8.66
N THR A 165 -2.22 11.82 -8.82
CA THR A 165 -0.88 12.41 -8.90
C THR A 165 -0.76 13.39 -10.05
N TYR A 166 -1.31 13.04 -11.21
CA TYR A 166 -1.34 13.94 -12.36
C TYR A 166 -2.22 15.18 -12.09
N ASP A 167 -3.44 14.97 -11.60
CA ASP A 167 -4.42 16.05 -11.41
C ASP A 167 -3.99 17.03 -10.32
N TYR A 168 -3.38 16.56 -9.25
CA TYR A 168 -2.97 17.39 -8.12
C TYR A 168 -1.50 17.82 -8.21
N GLY A 169 -0.60 16.91 -8.57
CA GLY A 169 0.84 17.17 -8.61
C GLY A 169 1.25 17.87 -9.89
N GLU A 170 1.22 17.17 -11.02
CA GLU A 170 1.72 17.67 -12.31
C GLU A 170 0.98 18.92 -12.80
N ARG A 171 -0.36 18.95 -12.63
CA ARG A 171 -1.17 20.07 -13.12
C ARG A 171 -0.96 21.36 -12.32
N HIS A 172 -0.61 21.24 -11.04
CA HIS A 172 -0.45 22.38 -10.12
C HIS A 172 1.01 22.60 -9.68
N ASP A 173 1.94 21.80 -10.22
CA ASP A 173 3.38 21.84 -9.86
C ASP A 173 3.65 21.59 -8.36
N VAL A 174 2.83 20.73 -7.73
CA VAL A 174 2.98 20.33 -6.34
C VAL A 174 3.77 19.03 -6.26
N PRO A 175 4.94 19.00 -5.63
CA PRO A 175 5.70 17.77 -5.41
C PRO A 175 4.90 16.73 -4.62
N ILE A 176 4.77 15.53 -5.17
CA ILE A 176 4.04 14.42 -4.54
C ILE A 176 5.02 13.36 -4.04
N ARG A 177 4.88 12.96 -2.78
CA ARG A 177 5.57 11.79 -2.22
C ARG A 177 4.57 10.70 -1.87
N TYR A 178 5.01 9.46 -1.97
CA TYR A 178 4.26 8.32 -1.45
C TYR A 178 4.96 7.73 -0.23
N VAL A 179 4.20 7.51 0.83
CA VAL A 179 4.60 6.62 1.92
C VAL A 179 3.64 5.45 1.94
N THR A 180 4.14 4.24 1.90
CA THR A 180 3.30 3.05 1.82
C THR A 180 3.58 2.10 2.96
N ASN A 181 2.57 1.35 3.38
CA ASN A 181 2.76 0.26 4.33
C ASN A 181 2.27 -1.07 3.73
N SER A 182 3.10 -2.10 3.82
CA SER A 182 2.71 -3.47 3.45
C SER A 182 2.17 -3.58 2.02
N ALA A 183 0.93 -4.07 1.84
CA ALA A 183 0.26 -4.19 0.55
C ALA A 183 -0.01 -2.84 -0.15
N GLY A 184 0.06 -1.71 0.59
CA GLY A 184 -0.03 -0.37 0.02
C GLY A 184 1.10 -0.03 -0.96
N ALA A 185 2.20 -0.76 -0.93
CA ALA A 185 3.27 -0.64 -1.93
C ALA A 185 2.79 -1.01 -3.34
N ARG A 186 1.79 -1.90 -3.48
CA ARG A 186 1.29 -2.33 -4.79
C ARG A 186 0.56 -1.22 -5.55
N PRO A 187 -0.44 -0.51 -5.00
CA PRO A 187 -1.04 0.64 -5.66
C PRO A 187 -0.01 1.70 -6.06
N ALA A 188 0.96 2.02 -5.20
CA ALA A 188 2.00 3.00 -5.47
C ALA A 188 2.90 2.60 -6.65
N LEU A 189 3.41 1.36 -6.65
CA LEU A 189 4.24 0.86 -7.74
C LEU A 189 3.47 0.70 -9.06
N GLU A 190 2.18 0.35 -9.00
CA GLU A 190 1.31 0.35 -10.18
C GLU A 190 1.05 1.77 -10.68
N ALA A 191 0.92 2.76 -9.78
CA ALA A 191 0.80 4.16 -10.17
C ALA A 191 2.04 4.63 -10.93
N LEU A 192 3.25 4.36 -10.43
CA LEU A 192 4.48 4.65 -11.17
C LEU A 192 4.50 3.99 -12.56
N ARG A 193 4.01 2.75 -12.65
CA ARG A 193 3.94 2.04 -13.93
C ARG A 193 2.93 2.67 -14.90
N VAL A 194 1.82 3.21 -14.41
CA VAL A 194 0.83 3.93 -15.21
C VAL A 194 1.41 5.26 -15.68
N LEU A 195 1.98 6.06 -14.77
CA LEU A 195 2.65 7.33 -15.07
C LEU A 195 3.73 7.13 -16.14
N GLN A 196 4.58 6.12 -15.98
CA GLN A 196 5.61 5.78 -16.96
C GLN A 196 5.04 5.48 -18.36
N ARG A 197 3.92 4.77 -18.43
CA ARG A 197 3.26 4.46 -19.72
C ARG A 197 2.59 5.67 -20.36
N SER A 198 2.17 6.63 -19.56
CA SER A 198 1.64 7.91 -20.01
C SER A 198 2.72 8.91 -20.39
N GLY A 199 4.01 8.56 -20.15
CA GLY A 199 5.14 9.42 -20.49
C GLY A 199 5.54 10.39 -19.39
N GLU A 200 4.89 10.32 -18.23
CA GLU A 200 5.18 11.18 -17.08
C GLU A 200 6.49 10.74 -16.41
N ARG A 201 7.47 11.64 -16.47
CA ARG A 201 8.78 11.44 -15.88
C ARG A 201 8.91 12.20 -14.58
N ASP A 202 9.56 11.56 -13.60
CA ASP A 202 9.83 12.18 -12.29
C ASP A 202 8.58 12.78 -11.61
N ALA A 203 7.38 12.28 -11.98
CA ALA A 203 6.08 12.77 -11.49
C ALA A 203 5.88 12.54 -9.98
N VAL A 204 6.67 11.67 -9.39
CA VAL A 204 6.67 11.41 -7.95
C VAL A 204 8.05 11.75 -7.38
N GLU A 205 8.09 12.65 -6.40
CA GLU A 205 9.32 13.11 -5.79
C GLU A 205 10.06 11.95 -5.09
N SER A 206 9.34 11.19 -4.26
CA SER A 206 9.88 9.97 -3.68
C SER A 206 8.80 8.96 -3.29
N VAL A 207 9.20 7.69 -3.21
CA VAL A 207 8.36 6.60 -2.69
C VAL A 207 9.08 5.91 -1.55
N SER A 208 8.52 5.97 -0.34
CA SER A 208 9.02 5.26 0.84
C SER A 208 8.13 4.06 1.15
N MET A 209 8.66 2.86 1.01
CA MET A 209 7.93 1.60 1.19
C MET A 209 8.30 0.95 2.52
N LEU A 210 7.37 0.90 3.47
CA LEU A 210 7.55 0.31 4.79
C LEU A 210 7.02 -1.13 4.80
N GLY A 211 7.92 -2.11 4.79
CA GLY A 211 7.56 -3.52 4.80
C GLY A 211 6.75 -3.93 3.56
N ALA A 212 7.24 -3.61 2.36
CA ALA A 212 6.50 -3.78 1.10
C ALA A 212 6.10 -5.23 0.81
N ALA A 213 4.78 -5.49 0.69
CA ALA A 213 4.23 -6.80 0.35
C ALA A 213 4.09 -6.97 -1.18
N VAL A 214 5.21 -6.89 -1.88
CA VAL A 214 5.35 -7.16 -3.32
C VAL A 214 6.56 -8.07 -3.56
N ASP A 215 6.59 -8.76 -4.68
CA ASP A 215 7.72 -9.63 -5.04
C ASP A 215 9.05 -8.87 -5.02
N SER A 216 10.05 -9.44 -4.38
CA SER A 216 11.40 -8.89 -4.21
C SER A 216 12.14 -8.65 -5.53
N ARG A 217 11.73 -9.29 -6.63
CA ARG A 217 12.28 -9.09 -7.98
C ARG A 217 11.53 -8.06 -8.79
N SER A 218 10.36 -7.61 -8.30
CA SER A 218 9.44 -6.79 -9.09
C SER A 218 9.99 -5.41 -9.45
N VAL A 219 10.91 -4.87 -8.67
CA VAL A 219 11.59 -3.58 -8.89
C VAL A 219 12.95 -3.72 -9.58
N ALA A 220 13.47 -4.95 -9.71
CA ALA A 220 14.72 -5.22 -10.37
C ALA A 220 14.57 -5.31 -11.90
N ARG A 221 15.68 -5.30 -12.63
CA ARG A 221 15.75 -5.38 -14.11
C ARG A 221 14.94 -6.57 -14.63
N GLY A 222 13.98 -6.30 -15.51
CA GLY A 222 13.03 -7.26 -16.03
C GLY A 222 11.79 -7.48 -15.14
N GLY A 223 11.77 -6.93 -13.94
CA GLY A 223 10.62 -6.94 -13.05
C GLY A 223 9.50 -6.00 -13.52
N ARG A 224 8.30 -6.24 -13.00
CA ARG A 224 7.07 -5.55 -13.39
C ARG A 224 7.15 -4.03 -13.23
N TYR A 225 7.81 -3.56 -12.18
CA TYR A 225 7.85 -2.15 -11.76
C TYR A 225 9.15 -1.42 -12.11
N TYR A 226 10.17 -2.14 -12.61
CA TYR A 226 11.48 -1.57 -12.90
C TYR A 226 11.43 -0.24 -13.67
N LYS A 227 10.65 -0.19 -14.77
CA LYS A 227 10.54 1.02 -15.60
C LYS A 227 9.80 2.14 -14.90
N GLY A 228 8.74 1.84 -14.16
CA GLY A 228 8.00 2.84 -13.39
C GLY A 228 8.88 3.46 -12.32
N VAL A 229 9.61 2.64 -11.56
CA VAL A 229 10.57 3.09 -10.54
C VAL A 229 11.66 3.98 -11.15
N ARG A 230 12.23 3.57 -12.30
CA ARG A 230 13.29 4.30 -12.98
C ARG A 230 12.85 5.63 -13.59
N ASP A 231 11.64 5.67 -14.19
CA ASP A 231 11.27 6.75 -15.10
C ASP A 231 10.31 7.76 -14.45
N SER A 232 9.51 7.35 -13.43
CA SER A 232 8.42 8.19 -12.89
C SER A 232 8.57 8.57 -11.42
N ALA A 233 9.64 8.12 -10.76
CA ALA A 233 9.99 8.58 -9.42
C ALA A 233 11.45 9.01 -9.40
N LYS A 234 11.77 10.12 -8.70
CA LYS A 234 13.16 10.56 -8.54
C LYS A 234 13.93 9.68 -7.59
N ALA A 235 13.26 9.26 -6.48
CA ALA A 235 13.83 8.34 -5.50
C ALA A 235 12.81 7.31 -5.04
N VAL A 236 13.27 6.06 -4.81
CA VAL A 236 12.44 4.99 -4.23
C VAL A 236 13.23 4.30 -3.13
N HIS A 237 12.70 4.33 -1.93
CA HIS A 237 13.30 3.77 -0.73
C HIS A 237 12.48 2.60 -0.22
N ASN A 238 13.10 1.44 -0.04
CA ASN A 238 12.47 0.26 0.54
C ASN A 238 13.04 0.00 1.93
N TYR A 239 12.22 0.15 2.96
CA TYR A 239 12.60 -0.13 4.36
C TYR A 239 12.15 -1.54 4.71
N TRP A 240 13.10 -2.44 4.95
CA TRP A 240 12.84 -3.85 5.16
C TRP A 240 13.47 -4.41 6.42
N ILE A 241 12.84 -5.45 6.99
CA ILE A 241 13.36 -6.20 8.13
C ILE A 241 13.41 -7.70 7.83
N ARG A 242 14.52 -8.33 8.18
CA ARG A 242 14.73 -9.76 7.91
C ARG A 242 13.79 -10.67 8.70
N HIS A 243 13.40 -10.26 9.88
CA HIS A 243 12.55 -11.02 10.80
C HIS A 243 11.06 -10.67 10.69
N ASP A 244 10.62 -10.13 9.57
CA ASP A 244 9.21 -9.84 9.31
C ASP A 244 8.40 -11.15 9.21
N GLY A 245 7.79 -11.57 10.31
CA GLY A 245 6.99 -12.80 10.34
C GLY A 245 5.78 -12.74 9.40
N THR A 246 5.18 -11.57 9.23
CA THR A 246 4.04 -11.38 8.32
C THR A 246 4.45 -11.65 6.87
N LEU A 247 5.56 -11.09 6.41
CA LEU A 247 6.01 -11.25 5.04
C LEU A 247 6.67 -12.60 4.80
N ASN A 248 7.49 -13.07 5.73
CA ASN A 248 8.23 -14.32 5.56
C ASN A 248 7.36 -15.58 5.66
N GLU A 249 6.25 -15.51 6.38
CA GLU A 249 5.36 -16.66 6.56
C GLU A 249 4.10 -16.53 5.69
N TYR A 250 3.34 -15.43 5.82
CA TYR A 250 2.03 -15.31 5.17
C TYR A 250 2.14 -14.90 3.71
N TYR A 251 2.89 -13.83 3.39
CA TYR A 251 3.08 -13.40 2.01
C TYR A 251 3.74 -14.53 1.19
N ARG A 252 4.82 -15.12 1.70
CA ARG A 252 5.52 -16.20 1.03
C ARG A 252 4.66 -17.45 0.83
N ALA A 253 3.76 -17.75 1.76
CA ALA A 253 2.82 -18.88 1.60
C ALA A 253 1.74 -18.59 0.54
N ALA A 254 1.33 -17.33 0.39
CA ALA A 254 0.31 -16.90 -0.56
C ALA A 254 0.86 -16.75 -1.99
N GLU A 255 2.02 -16.14 -2.15
CA GLU A 255 2.60 -15.80 -3.45
C GLU A 255 3.67 -16.80 -3.93
N LEU A 256 4.22 -17.62 -3.03
CA LEU A 256 5.36 -18.54 -3.27
C LEU A 256 6.66 -17.80 -3.65
N GLU A 257 6.74 -16.52 -3.32
CA GLU A 257 7.86 -15.62 -3.60
C GLU A 257 8.28 -14.89 -2.32
N ASP A 258 9.50 -14.37 -2.28
CA ASP A 258 9.94 -13.55 -1.15
C ASP A 258 9.47 -12.10 -1.33
N ALA A 259 8.98 -11.51 -0.25
CA ALA A 259 8.54 -10.13 -0.24
C ALA A 259 9.71 -9.14 -0.22
N LEU A 260 9.57 -8.03 -0.94
CA LEU A 260 10.53 -6.92 -0.98
C LEU A 260 10.83 -6.36 0.43
N GLY A 261 9.78 -6.17 1.25
CA GLY A 261 9.90 -5.72 2.65
C GLY A 261 10.47 -6.75 3.62
N GLY A 262 10.67 -8.01 3.19
CA GLY A 262 11.26 -9.08 3.99
C GLY A 262 12.72 -9.39 3.67
N THR A 263 13.17 -9.05 2.45
CA THR A 263 14.53 -9.44 1.99
C THR A 263 15.31 -8.33 1.32
N GLY A 264 14.70 -7.18 1.02
CA GLY A 264 15.22 -6.23 0.04
C GLY A 264 15.05 -6.73 -1.40
N ALA A 265 15.45 -5.91 -2.36
CA ALA A 265 15.35 -6.22 -3.79
C ALA A 265 16.31 -7.35 -4.18
N LYS A 266 15.83 -8.25 -5.07
CA LYS A 266 16.63 -9.33 -5.62
C LYS A 266 16.89 -9.10 -7.10
N GLY A 267 18.08 -8.60 -7.41
CA GLY A 267 18.53 -8.29 -8.76
C GLY A 267 19.01 -6.85 -8.89
N GLU A 268 19.38 -6.45 -10.10
CA GLU A 268 19.87 -5.11 -10.40
C GLU A 268 18.69 -4.11 -10.40
N THR A 269 18.71 -3.16 -9.47
CA THR A 269 17.71 -2.09 -9.36
C THR A 269 18.08 -0.88 -10.20
N PRO A 270 17.14 0.00 -10.56
CA PRO A 270 17.46 1.23 -11.27
C PRO A 270 18.18 2.23 -10.36
N ASP A 271 18.85 3.20 -10.97
CA ASP A 271 19.37 4.36 -10.26
C ASP A 271 18.21 5.07 -9.53
N GLY A 272 18.47 5.65 -8.35
CA GLY A 272 17.45 6.26 -7.50
C GLY A 272 16.66 5.27 -6.63
N TYR A 273 16.91 3.96 -6.72
CA TYR A 273 16.32 2.97 -5.82
C TYR A 273 17.33 2.58 -4.72
N GLU A 274 16.88 2.61 -3.47
CA GLU A 274 17.68 2.22 -2.31
C GLU A 274 16.95 1.24 -1.38
N ASP A 275 17.66 0.20 -0.92
CA ASP A 275 17.22 -0.72 0.13
C ASP A 275 17.80 -0.30 1.49
N HIS A 276 16.93 -0.06 2.46
CA HIS A 276 17.29 0.25 3.85
C HIS A 276 16.95 -0.94 4.75
N ASN A 277 17.98 -1.64 5.25
CA ASN A 277 17.79 -2.64 6.28
C ASN A 277 17.55 -1.94 7.62
N VAL A 278 16.33 -2.02 8.13
CA VAL A 278 15.91 -1.41 9.40
C VAL A 278 15.60 -2.46 10.46
N ASN A 279 16.48 -3.43 10.66
CA ASN A 279 16.31 -4.54 11.59
C ASN A 279 16.16 -4.13 13.07
N SER A 280 16.30 -2.85 13.41
CA SER A 280 15.92 -2.30 14.71
C SER A 280 14.40 -2.21 14.90
N VAL A 281 13.62 -2.17 13.80
CA VAL A 281 12.15 -2.23 13.84
C VAL A 281 11.73 -3.62 14.30
N PRO A 282 10.91 -3.75 15.37
CA PRO A 282 10.64 -5.04 15.99
C PRO A 282 9.80 -6.00 15.15
N ASP A 283 8.84 -5.46 14.37
CA ASP A 283 7.87 -6.26 13.62
C ASP A 283 7.24 -5.47 12.48
N HIS A 284 6.43 -6.15 11.66
CA HIS A 284 5.73 -5.61 10.49
C HIS A 284 4.86 -4.37 10.75
N PHE A 285 4.40 -4.16 11.98
CA PHE A 285 3.47 -3.10 12.36
C PHE A 285 4.13 -1.95 13.10
N SER A 286 5.44 -2.02 13.26
CA SER A 286 6.20 -1.08 14.09
C SER A 286 7.00 -0.04 13.32
N TYR A 287 6.98 -0.06 11.97
CA TYR A 287 7.75 0.87 11.13
C TYR A 287 7.52 2.35 11.45
N PHE A 288 6.28 2.74 11.81
CA PHE A 288 5.93 4.12 12.17
C PHE A 288 5.70 4.32 13.67
N ARG A 289 6.22 3.40 14.51
CA ARG A 289 6.11 3.50 15.96
C ARG A 289 7.21 4.39 16.52
N LYS A 290 6.84 5.41 17.28
CA LYS A 290 7.78 6.34 17.91
C LYS A 290 8.83 5.58 18.76
N GLY A 291 10.10 5.87 18.54
CA GLY A 291 11.25 5.29 19.26
C GLY A 291 11.59 3.84 18.89
N HIS A 292 10.82 3.20 18.01
CA HIS A 292 11.06 1.82 17.57
C HIS A 292 10.91 1.64 16.05
N GLY A 293 10.37 2.63 15.36
CA GLY A 293 10.19 2.64 13.91
C GLY A 293 11.40 3.21 13.18
N CYS A 294 11.17 3.60 11.93
CA CYS A 294 12.19 4.18 11.06
C CYS A 294 11.73 5.51 10.41
N ILE A 295 10.74 6.20 10.99
CA ILE A 295 10.18 7.43 10.40
C ILE A 295 11.19 8.56 10.33
N GLU A 296 12.06 8.72 11.32
CA GLU A 296 13.14 9.69 11.29
C GLU A 296 14.02 9.48 10.04
N ARG A 297 14.35 8.23 9.73
CA ARG A 297 15.10 7.89 8.51
C ARG A 297 14.31 8.20 7.24
N VAL A 298 12.99 7.97 7.23
CA VAL A 298 12.13 8.31 6.07
C VAL A 298 12.17 9.80 5.80
N VAL A 299 12.11 10.63 6.84
CA VAL A 299 12.14 12.10 6.71
C VAL A 299 13.55 12.57 6.28
N GLU A 300 14.63 12.00 6.83
CA GLU A 300 16.00 12.25 6.35
C GLU A 300 16.15 11.97 4.84
N ASP A 301 15.56 10.87 4.35
CA ASP A 301 15.59 10.54 2.93
C ASP A 301 14.71 11.48 2.08
N PHE A 302 13.65 12.07 2.64
CA PHE A 302 12.88 13.16 2.00
C PHE A 302 13.73 14.42 1.83
N GLU A 303 14.41 14.85 2.89
CA GLU A 303 15.28 16.03 2.86
C GLU A 303 16.40 15.87 1.84
N ARG A 304 17.06 14.71 1.83
CA ARG A 304 18.11 14.40 0.85
C ARG A 304 17.63 14.49 -0.58
N THR A 305 16.45 13.93 -0.89
CA THR A 305 15.86 13.99 -2.23
C THR A 305 15.52 15.43 -2.62
N SER A 306 15.10 16.27 -1.67
CA SER A 306 14.82 17.69 -1.91
C SER A 306 16.08 18.53 -2.13
N GLU A 307 17.19 18.19 -1.46
CA GLU A 307 18.48 18.90 -1.64
C GLU A 307 19.09 18.63 -3.00
N GLU A 308 19.01 17.41 -3.51
CA GLU A 308 19.48 17.04 -4.85
C GLU A 308 18.73 17.77 -5.97
N ARG A 309 17.58 18.41 -5.66
CA ARG A 309 16.76 19.23 -6.56
C ARG A 309 17.30 20.66 -6.70
N ARG A 310 18.04 21.18 -5.71
CA ARG A 310 18.55 22.57 -5.69
C ARG A 310 19.86 22.72 -6.38
#